data_4e80bb84b3ac938655f129c8e9d62fe3
#
_entry.id   4e80bb84b3ac938655f129c8e9d62fe3
#
_cell.length_a   1.000
_cell.length_b   1.000
_cell.length_c   1.000
_cell.angle_alpha   90.00
_cell.angle_beta   90.00
_cell.angle_gamma   90.00
#
_symmetry.space_group_name_H-M   'P 1'
#
loop_
_entity.id
_entity.type
_entity.pdbx_description
1 polymer ?
#
loop_
_entity_poly.entity_id
_entity_poly.type
_entity_poly.pdbx_seq_one_letter_code
_entity_poly.pdbx_strand_id
1 'polypeptide(L)'
;MDLDLIWKSILIVVAGTILLRIAGRKSISQMTLAQTVIMIGIGSLLIQPIVGESIWVTLIVGGILVLTLVVMEYAQLKVDGIEKLIIGKSKILIENGHLQEKNLKKLRLTVDQLEMNLRQQNVSKISDVQWATLEPNGRIAMVLKDEAQPVTKKEFQTLQQNIEQIMQTLNKQAPIQQQTNQPKSNEQDIFVEVDKKGHKIKPPNYLQ
;
A
#
# COMPACT_ATOMS: atom_id res chain seq x y z
N MET A 1 -2.01 -24.51 36.23
CA MET A 1 -2.19 -23.34 35.31
C MET A 1 -3.32 -22.54 35.89
N ASP A 2 -3.04 -21.35 36.34
CA ASP A 2 -4.02 -20.52 37.04
C ASP A 2 -5.07 -20.02 36.04
N LEU A 3 -6.33 -20.33 36.30
CA LEU A 3 -7.48 -19.86 35.52
C LEU A 3 -7.46 -18.33 35.36
N ASP A 4 -6.90 -17.65 36.36
CA ASP A 4 -6.67 -16.21 36.35
C ASP A 4 -5.75 -15.76 35.20
N LEU A 5 -4.77 -16.52 34.81
CA LEU A 5 -3.83 -16.20 33.75
C LEU A 5 -4.48 -16.36 32.36
N ILE A 6 -5.36 -17.34 32.21
CA ILE A 6 -6.06 -17.60 30.96
C ILE A 6 -7.06 -16.47 30.66
N TRP A 7 -7.90 -16.12 31.63
CA TRP A 7 -8.91 -15.09 31.42
C TRP A 7 -8.27 -13.71 31.22
N LYS A 8 -7.18 -13.39 31.96
CA LYS A 8 -6.39 -12.18 31.79
C LYS A 8 -5.82 -12.07 30.38
N SER A 9 -5.26 -13.16 29.87
CA SER A 9 -4.72 -13.20 28.49
C SER A 9 -5.80 -12.94 27.43
N ILE A 10 -6.98 -13.55 27.59
CA ILE A 10 -8.10 -13.32 26.68
C ILE A 10 -8.56 -11.86 26.74
N LEU A 11 -8.73 -11.31 27.94
CA LEU A 11 -9.14 -9.92 28.13
C LEU A 11 -8.17 -8.93 27.51
N ILE A 12 -6.85 -9.16 27.68
CA ILE A 12 -5.81 -8.30 27.13
C ILE A 12 -5.84 -8.32 25.60
N VAL A 13 -5.99 -9.49 24.98
CA VAL A 13 -6.06 -9.59 23.51
C VAL A 13 -7.28 -8.85 22.98
N VAL A 14 -8.45 -9.01 23.61
CA VAL A 14 -9.67 -8.32 23.20
C VAL A 14 -9.54 -6.80 23.40
N ALA A 15 -9.12 -6.37 24.59
CA ALA A 15 -8.95 -4.95 24.90
C ALA A 15 -7.87 -4.31 24.03
N GLY A 16 -6.73 -5.00 23.83
CA GLY A 16 -5.67 -4.56 22.96
C GLY A 16 -6.12 -4.42 21.50
N THR A 17 -6.90 -5.37 21.00
CA THR A 17 -7.47 -5.28 19.66
C THR A 17 -8.38 -4.08 19.51
N ILE A 18 -9.20 -3.77 20.52
CA ILE A 18 -10.07 -2.58 20.52
C ILE A 18 -9.21 -1.31 20.54
N LEU A 19 -8.20 -1.23 21.42
CA LEU A 19 -7.29 -0.09 21.49
C LEU A 19 -6.57 0.15 20.15
N LEU A 20 -6.03 -0.90 19.55
CA LEU A 20 -5.36 -0.80 18.24
C LEU A 20 -6.33 -0.43 17.12
N ARG A 21 -7.57 -0.86 17.19
CA ARG A 21 -8.62 -0.48 16.23
C ARG A 21 -9.00 0.99 16.31
N ILE A 22 -9.02 1.57 17.53
CA ILE A 22 -9.24 3.01 17.75
C ILE A 22 -8.02 3.80 17.26
N ALA A 23 -6.81 3.28 17.48
CA ALA A 23 -5.55 3.89 17.03
C ALA A 23 -5.43 4.01 15.50
N GLY A 24 -6.25 3.31 14.73
CA GLY A 24 -6.35 3.45 13.27
C GLY A 24 -6.25 2.13 12.51
N ARG A 25 -6.73 2.15 11.25
CA ARG A 25 -6.74 0.97 10.35
C ARG A 25 -5.58 0.97 9.36
N LYS A 26 -4.49 1.66 9.67
CA LYS A 26 -3.32 1.71 8.78
C LYS A 26 -2.53 0.41 8.90
N SER A 27 -2.07 -0.13 7.77
CA SER A 27 -1.13 -1.25 7.79
C SER A 27 0.23 -0.79 8.33
N ILE A 28 1.00 -1.71 8.91
CA ILE A 28 2.35 -1.42 9.44
C ILE A 28 3.23 -0.74 8.38
N SER A 29 3.08 -1.12 7.11
CA SER A 29 3.83 -0.52 5.99
C SER A 29 3.43 0.91 5.62
N GLN A 30 2.32 1.41 6.17
CA GLN A 30 1.81 2.76 5.92
C GLN A 30 1.95 3.67 7.15
N MET A 31 2.46 3.14 8.25
CA MET A 31 2.65 3.90 9.48
C MET A 31 3.86 4.82 9.39
N THR A 32 3.74 5.99 10.00
CA THR A 32 4.89 6.87 10.23
C THR A 32 5.77 6.33 11.36
N LEU A 33 6.99 6.81 11.48
CA LEU A 33 7.90 6.42 12.56
C LEU A 33 7.27 6.66 13.95
N ALA A 34 6.59 7.78 14.14
CA ALA A 34 5.92 8.11 15.40
C ALA A 34 4.80 7.11 15.74
N GLN A 35 3.96 6.77 14.74
CA GLN A 35 2.92 5.75 14.89
C GLN A 35 3.52 4.38 15.23
N THR A 36 4.61 4.01 14.57
CA THR A 36 5.30 2.73 14.80
C THR A 36 5.83 2.64 16.24
N VAL A 37 6.45 3.71 16.75
CA VAL A 37 6.95 3.75 18.14
C VAL A 37 5.82 3.56 19.14
N ILE A 38 4.69 4.26 18.95
CA ILE A 38 3.54 4.15 19.84
C ILE A 38 2.92 2.74 19.76
N MET A 39 2.80 2.15 18.56
CA MET A 39 2.27 0.79 18.39
C MET A 39 3.15 -0.27 19.06
N ILE A 40 4.47 -0.16 18.95
CA ILE A 40 5.41 -1.03 19.66
C ILE A 40 5.25 -0.85 21.17
N GLY A 41 5.12 0.40 21.65
CA GLY A 41 4.90 0.72 23.05
C GLY A 41 3.60 0.09 23.60
N ILE A 42 2.50 0.21 22.87
CA ILE A 42 1.22 -0.43 23.23
C ILE A 42 1.37 -1.96 23.27
N GLY A 43 2.00 -2.56 22.26
CA GLY A 43 2.24 -4.00 22.23
C GLY A 43 3.06 -4.50 23.43
N SER A 44 4.09 -3.77 23.82
CA SER A 44 4.91 -4.07 24.99
C SER A 44 4.13 -3.93 26.30
N LEU A 45 3.30 -2.90 26.44
CA LEU A 45 2.44 -2.68 27.61
C LEU A 45 1.43 -3.80 27.79
N LEU A 46 0.85 -4.33 26.73
CA LEU A 46 -0.19 -5.37 26.79
C LEU A 46 0.33 -6.70 27.36
N ILE A 47 1.64 -6.92 27.41
CA ILE A 47 2.24 -8.13 28.00
C ILE A 47 2.38 -8.00 29.53
N GLN A 48 2.47 -6.80 30.07
CA GLN A 48 2.77 -6.58 31.51
C GLN A 48 1.79 -7.23 32.49
N PRO A 49 0.45 -7.25 32.27
CA PRO A 49 -0.48 -7.93 33.15
C PRO A 49 -0.31 -9.45 33.20
N ILE A 50 0.28 -10.06 32.16
CA ILE A 50 0.58 -11.51 32.13
C ILE A 50 1.72 -11.81 33.09
N VAL A 51 2.63 -10.85 33.33
CA VAL A 51 3.80 -10.99 34.20
C VAL A 51 3.51 -10.55 35.65
N GLY A 52 2.29 -10.09 35.94
CA GLY A 52 1.87 -9.77 37.31
C GLY A 52 1.45 -8.34 37.58
N GLU A 53 1.52 -7.46 36.55
CA GLU A 53 1.07 -6.09 36.69
C GLU A 53 -0.49 -5.97 36.64
N SER A 54 -0.97 -4.82 37.10
CA SER A 54 -2.43 -4.55 37.10
C SER A 54 -2.98 -4.34 35.69
N ILE A 55 -3.98 -5.11 35.31
CA ILE A 55 -4.70 -4.96 34.03
C ILE A 55 -5.27 -3.56 33.86
N TRP A 56 -5.85 -3.00 34.92
CA TRP A 56 -6.49 -1.70 34.87
C TRP A 56 -5.49 -0.58 34.59
N VAL A 57 -4.32 -0.63 35.23
CA VAL A 57 -3.26 0.33 34.97
C VAL A 57 -2.77 0.23 33.52
N THR A 58 -2.57 -0.98 33.01
CA THR A 58 -2.15 -1.22 31.63
C THR A 58 -3.16 -0.67 30.63
N LEU A 59 -4.47 -0.90 30.84
CA LEU A 59 -5.52 -0.40 29.95
C LEU A 59 -5.62 1.14 29.99
N ILE A 60 -5.46 1.75 31.15
CA ILE A 60 -5.45 3.22 31.27
C ILE A 60 -4.26 3.80 30.53
N VAL A 61 -3.05 3.28 30.74
CA VAL A 61 -1.83 3.75 30.07
C VAL A 61 -1.93 3.53 28.55
N GLY A 62 -2.42 2.35 28.13
CA GLY A 62 -2.67 2.07 26.72
C GLY A 62 -3.69 3.04 26.10
N GLY A 63 -4.76 3.36 26.83
CA GLY A 63 -5.74 4.36 26.42
C GLY A 63 -5.14 5.78 26.27
N ILE A 64 -4.27 6.17 27.20
CA ILE A 64 -3.55 7.46 27.12
C ILE A 64 -2.65 7.50 25.89
N LEU A 65 -1.92 6.41 25.58
CA LEU A 65 -1.09 6.33 24.37
C LEU A 65 -1.91 6.44 23.09
N VAL A 66 -3.05 5.75 23.01
CA VAL A 66 -3.97 5.84 21.87
C VAL A 66 -4.54 7.26 21.75
N LEU A 67 -4.95 7.87 22.87
CA LEU A 67 -5.43 9.25 22.86
C LEU A 67 -4.35 10.22 22.37
N THR A 68 -3.11 10.05 22.85
CA THR A 68 -1.97 10.84 22.38
C THR A 68 -1.76 10.71 20.88
N LEU A 69 -1.87 9.49 20.34
CA LEU A 69 -1.78 9.24 18.91
C LEU A 69 -2.87 9.98 18.13
N VAL A 70 -4.14 9.85 18.56
CA VAL A 70 -5.27 10.50 17.91
C VAL A 70 -5.14 12.03 17.96
N VAL A 71 -4.73 12.59 19.09
CA VAL A 71 -4.49 14.04 19.24
C VAL A 71 -3.35 14.48 18.32
N MET A 72 -2.27 13.71 18.22
CA MET A 72 -1.15 13.98 17.31
C MET A 72 -1.59 13.94 15.83
N GLU A 73 -2.38 12.95 15.42
CA GLU A 73 -2.91 12.87 14.07
C GLU A 73 -3.85 14.06 13.76
N TYR A 74 -4.69 14.44 14.71
CA TYR A 74 -5.56 15.61 14.53
C TYR A 74 -4.79 16.92 14.47
N ALA A 75 -3.72 17.06 15.25
CA ALA A 75 -2.84 18.23 15.21
C ALA A 75 -2.12 18.34 13.86
N GLN A 76 -1.69 17.22 13.27
CA GLN A 76 -1.07 17.16 11.94
C GLN A 76 -2.03 17.66 10.84
N LEU A 77 -3.33 17.37 10.94
CA LEU A 77 -4.34 17.85 9.97
C LEU A 77 -4.56 19.36 10.01
N LYS A 78 -4.28 19.99 11.16
CA LYS A 78 -4.53 21.45 11.33
C LYS A 78 -3.31 22.33 11.16
N VAL A 79 -2.11 21.79 11.34
CA VAL A 79 -0.88 22.59 11.39
C VAL A 79 0.21 21.96 10.54
N ASP A 80 0.45 22.51 9.36
CA ASP A 80 1.48 22.03 8.40
C ASP A 80 2.89 21.96 9.00
N GLY A 81 3.19 22.79 10.02
CA GLY A 81 4.47 22.78 10.71
C GLY A 81 4.68 21.53 11.57
N ILE A 82 3.62 21.06 12.21
CA ILE A 82 3.62 19.85 13.04
C ILE A 82 3.74 18.61 12.14
N GLU A 83 3.05 18.59 11.01
CA GLU A 83 3.17 17.53 10.02
C GLU A 83 4.63 17.36 9.57
N LYS A 84 5.29 18.44 9.17
CA LYS A 84 6.71 18.42 8.74
C LYS A 84 7.69 17.96 9.81
N LEU A 85 7.39 18.25 11.07
CA LEU A 85 8.23 17.86 12.20
C LEU A 85 8.08 16.38 12.56
N ILE A 86 6.85 15.86 12.55
CA ILE A 86 6.53 14.50 13.01
C ILE A 86 6.70 13.49 11.88
N ILE A 87 6.16 13.79 10.70
CA ILE A 87 6.19 12.89 9.54
C ILE A 87 7.51 13.02 8.80
N GLY A 88 8.03 14.24 8.64
CA GLY A 88 9.16 14.53 7.77
C GLY A 88 8.72 14.86 6.34
N LYS A 89 9.70 15.10 5.48
CA LYS A 89 9.47 15.41 4.06
C LYS A 89 10.02 14.29 3.19
N SER A 90 9.30 13.97 2.13
CA SER A 90 9.79 13.11 1.06
C SER A 90 11.11 13.65 0.48
N LYS A 91 12.00 12.75 0.10
CA LYS A 91 13.31 13.09 -0.48
C LYS A 91 13.44 12.50 -1.86
N ILE A 92 13.80 13.36 -2.83
CA ILE A 92 13.99 12.95 -4.22
C ILE A 92 15.23 12.06 -4.31
N LEU A 93 15.07 10.89 -4.92
CA LEU A 93 16.12 9.90 -5.16
C LEU A 93 16.50 9.85 -6.64
N ILE A 94 15.50 9.98 -7.52
CA ILE A 94 15.68 10.01 -8.98
C ILE A 94 14.89 11.22 -9.50
N GLU A 95 15.49 11.91 -10.45
CA GLU A 95 14.89 13.03 -11.18
C GLU A 95 15.23 12.91 -12.66
N ASN A 96 14.22 12.78 -13.53
CA ASN A 96 14.38 12.63 -14.98
C ASN A 96 15.35 11.50 -15.41
N GLY A 97 15.34 10.37 -14.68
CA GLY A 97 16.21 9.23 -14.95
C GLY A 97 17.63 9.35 -14.38
N HIS A 98 17.94 10.41 -13.62
CA HIS A 98 19.25 10.63 -13.00
C HIS A 98 19.18 10.45 -11.47
N LEU A 99 20.15 9.71 -10.94
CA LEU A 99 20.28 9.49 -9.49
C LEU A 99 20.68 10.77 -8.77
N GLN A 100 20.01 11.07 -7.68
CA GLN A 100 20.36 12.15 -6.76
C GLN A 100 21.36 11.63 -5.71
N GLU A 101 22.63 11.46 -6.08
CA GLU A 101 23.67 10.85 -5.24
C GLU A 101 23.81 11.49 -3.87
N LYS A 102 23.71 12.84 -3.78
CA LYS A 102 23.78 13.58 -2.52
C LYS A 102 22.66 13.17 -1.55
N ASN A 103 21.46 12.95 -2.07
CA ASN A 103 20.30 12.55 -1.27
C ASN A 103 20.43 11.08 -0.85
N LEU A 104 20.84 10.19 -1.76
CA LEU A 104 21.09 8.77 -1.47
C LEU A 104 22.12 8.63 -0.33
N LYS A 105 23.26 9.32 -0.45
CA LYS A 105 24.31 9.32 0.59
C LYS A 105 23.82 9.86 1.93
N LYS A 106 23.04 10.95 1.94
CA LYS A 106 22.46 11.54 3.16
C LYS A 106 21.46 10.59 3.83
N LEU A 107 20.71 9.83 3.05
CA LEU A 107 19.72 8.88 3.53
C LEU A 107 20.32 7.51 3.85
N ARG A 108 21.61 7.30 3.58
CA ARG A 108 22.30 6.00 3.73
C ARG A 108 21.63 4.89 2.93
N LEU A 109 21.07 5.23 1.78
CA LEU A 109 20.42 4.32 0.86
C LEU A 109 21.41 3.96 -0.26
N THR A 110 21.64 2.66 -0.49
CA THR A 110 22.48 2.19 -1.58
C THR A 110 21.72 2.18 -2.90
N VAL A 111 22.44 2.23 -4.01
CA VAL A 111 21.83 2.12 -5.34
C VAL A 111 21.15 0.76 -5.50
N ASP A 112 21.77 -0.32 -4.99
CA ASP A 112 21.20 -1.68 -5.04
C ASP A 112 19.85 -1.78 -4.31
N GLN A 113 19.73 -1.12 -3.14
CA GLN A 113 18.45 -1.04 -2.41
C GLN A 113 17.39 -0.25 -3.19
N LEU A 114 17.80 0.84 -3.84
CA LEU A 114 16.89 1.61 -4.70
C LEU A 114 16.43 0.76 -5.88
N GLU A 115 17.35 0.11 -6.60
CA GLU A 115 17.02 -0.76 -7.72
C GLU A 115 16.12 -1.94 -7.30
N MET A 116 16.39 -2.55 -6.13
CA MET A 116 15.54 -3.60 -5.60
C MET A 116 14.09 -3.11 -5.42
N ASN A 117 13.90 -1.91 -4.86
CA ASN A 117 12.56 -1.32 -4.70
C ASN A 117 11.91 -1.00 -6.05
N LEU A 118 12.67 -0.54 -7.04
CA LEU A 118 12.15 -0.29 -8.39
C LEU A 118 11.69 -1.60 -9.06
N ARG A 119 12.50 -2.67 -8.96
CA ARG A 119 12.12 -4.00 -9.46
C ARG A 119 10.86 -4.57 -8.81
N GLN A 120 10.67 -4.35 -7.50
CA GLN A 120 9.44 -4.74 -6.80
C GLN A 120 8.19 -4.02 -7.34
N GLN A 121 8.38 -2.87 -7.98
CA GLN A 121 7.31 -2.09 -8.61
C GLN A 121 7.30 -2.25 -10.13
N ASN A 122 7.92 -3.31 -10.67
CA ASN A 122 7.98 -3.65 -12.09
C ASN A 122 8.72 -2.63 -12.96
N VAL A 123 9.67 -1.88 -12.39
CA VAL A 123 10.53 -0.97 -13.15
C VAL A 123 11.89 -1.61 -13.36
N SER A 124 12.28 -1.73 -14.64
CA SER A 124 13.50 -2.40 -15.04
C SER A 124 14.69 -1.46 -15.23
N LYS A 125 14.44 -0.16 -15.45
CA LYS A 125 15.49 0.81 -15.77
C LYS A 125 15.27 2.11 -15.00
N ILE A 126 16.35 2.64 -14.43
CA ILE A 126 16.36 3.95 -13.76
C ILE A 126 16.03 5.07 -14.76
N SER A 127 16.46 4.91 -16.02
CA SER A 127 16.20 5.87 -17.11
C SER A 127 14.71 6.11 -17.38
N ASP A 128 13.85 5.12 -17.08
CA ASP A 128 12.41 5.15 -17.33
C ASP A 128 11.64 5.91 -16.23
N VAL A 129 12.33 6.23 -15.12
CA VAL A 129 11.74 6.92 -13.98
C VAL A 129 11.85 8.43 -14.16
N GLN A 130 10.72 9.12 -14.13
CA GLN A 130 10.70 10.58 -14.12
C GLN A 130 11.03 11.14 -12.74
N TRP A 131 10.35 10.65 -11.71
CA TRP A 131 10.54 11.00 -10.30
C TRP A 131 10.52 9.75 -9.44
N ALA A 132 11.46 9.64 -8.51
CA ALA A 132 11.36 8.69 -7.40
C ALA A 132 11.69 9.42 -6.11
N THR A 133 10.89 9.18 -5.07
CA THR A 133 11.01 9.79 -3.75
C THR A 133 11.02 8.73 -2.67
N LEU A 134 11.84 8.95 -1.64
CA LEU A 134 11.73 8.21 -0.38
C LEU A 134 10.70 8.91 0.49
N GLU A 135 9.62 8.20 0.77
CA GLU A 135 8.53 8.68 1.60
C GLU A 135 8.86 8.54 3.11
N PRO A 136 8.19 9.31 3.98
CA PRO A 136 8.43 9.27 5.43
C PRO A 136 8.20 7.91 6.08
N ASN A 137 7.42 7.03 5.46
CA ASN A 137 7.19 5.65 5.90
C ASN A 137 8.29 4.68 5.42
N GLY A 138 9.35 5.19 4.78
CA GLY A 138 10.45 4.39 4.26
C GLY A 138 10.18 3.70 2.91
N ARG A 139 9.03 3.92 2.30
CA ARG A 139 8.71 3.37 0.96
C ARG A 139 9.20 4.30 -0.13
N ILE A 140 9.48 3.73 -1.29
CA ILE A 140 9.82 4.50 -2.49
C ILE A 140 8.56 4.64 -3.33
N ALA A 141 8.14 5.88 -3.54
CA ALA A 141 7.14 6.23 -4.54
C ALA A 141 7.83 6.67 -5.82
N MET A 142 7.22 6.40 -6.98
CA MET A 142 7.79 6.78 -8.27
C MET A 142 6.73 7.13 -9.30
N VAL A 143 7.14 7.91 -10.27
CA VAL A 143 6.40 8.24 -11.48
C VAL A 143 7.29 7.89 -12.66
N LEU A 144 6.78 7.12 -13.61
CA LEU A 144 7.47 6.79 -14.84
C LEU A 144 7.37 7.96 -15.84
N LYS A 145 8.34 8.05 -16.74
CA LYS A 145 8.25 8.93 -17.91
C LYS A 145 7.08 8.50 -18.79
N ASP A 146 6.50 9.42 -19.52
CA ASP A 146 5.33 9.16 -20.37
C ASP A 146 5.57 8.00 -21.34
N GLU A 147 6.79 7.87 -21.87
CA GLU A 147 7.20 6.80 -22.78
C GLU A 147 7.24 5.41 -22.13
N ALA A 148 7.40 5.35 -20.81
CA ALA A 148 7.50 4.13 -20.02
C ALA A 148 6.21 3.79 -19.25
N GLN A 149 5.19 4.66 -19.33
CA GLN A 149 3.91 4.42 -18.67
C GLN A 149 3.08 3.35 -19.40
N PRO A 150 2.33 2.52 -18.67
CA PRO A 150 1.37 1.62 -19.28
C PRO A 150 0.32 2.39 -20.08
N VAL A 151 -0.05 1.86 -21.24
CA VAL A 151 -1.11 2.44 -22.07
C VAL A 151 -2.42 2.46 -21.32
N THR A 152 -3.07 3.61 -21.28
CA THR A 152 -4.38 3.75 -20.63
C THR A 152 -5.49 3.14 -21.50
N LYS A 153 -6.58 2.71 -20.84
CA LYS A 153 -7.77 2.22 -21.56
C LYS A 153 -8.30 3.23 -22.58
N LYS A 154 -8.19 4.52 -22.28
CA LYS A 154 -8.61 5.60 -23.16
C LYS A 154 -7.74 5.68 -24.43
N GLU A 155 -6.43 5.61 -24.27
CA GLU A 155 -5.49 5.62 -25.41
C GLU A 155 -5.67 4.39 -26.29
N PHE A 156 -5.86 3.22 -25.66
CA PHE A 156 -6.15 1.99 -26.38
C PHE A 156 -7.47 2.09 -27.18
N GLN A 157 -8.54 2.64 -26.58
CA GLN A 157 -9.81 2.85 -27.28
C GLN A 157 -9.66 3.84 -28.45
N THR A 158 -8.87 4.91 -28.26
CA THR A 158 -8.58 5.85 -29.35
C THR A 158 -7.84 5.17 -30.50
N LEU A 159 -6.87 4.31 -30.18
CA LEU A 159 -6.17 3.52 -31.18
C LEU A 159 -7.13 2.58 -31.93
N GLN A 160 -8.02 1.88 -31.23
CA GLN A 160 -9.05 1.04 -31.84
C GLN A 160 -9.94 1.84 -32.80
N GLN A 161 -10.43 2.99 -32.38
CA GLN A 161 -11.27 3.86 -33.23
C GLN A 161 -10.52 4.31 -34.50
N ASN A 162 -9.24 4.68 -34.34
CA ASN A 162 -8.41 5.06 -35.49
C ASN A 162 -8.22 3.90 -36.47
N ILE A 163 -8.00 2.68 -35.96
CA ILE A 163 -7.87 1.48 -36.76
C ILE A 163 -9.20 1.19 -37.51
N GLU A 164 -10.33 1.27 -36.81
CA GLU A 164 -11.64 1.09 -37.42
C GLU A 164 -11.93 2.11 -38.53
N GLN A 165 -11.56 3.36 -38.34
CA GLN A 165 -11.68 4.41 -39.37
C GLN A 165 -10.81 4.09 -40.59
N ILE A 166 -9.57 3.66 -40.39
CA ILE A 166 -8.68 3.25 -41.47
C ILE A 166 -9.28 2.05 -42.24
N MET A 167 -9.76 1.03 -41.51
CA MET A 167 -10.39 -0.14 -42.11
C MET A 167 -11.64 0.23 -42.90
N GLN A 168 -12.49 1.12 -42.40
CA GLN A 168 -13.68 1.61 -43.15
C GLN A 168 -13.29 2.39 -44.39
N THR A 169 -12.20 3.16 -44.35
CA THR A 169 -11.70 3.91 -45.50
C THR A 169 -11.15 2.97 -46.57
N LEU A 170 -10.40 1.94 -46.16
CA LEU A 170 -9.87 0.92 -47.07
C LEU A 170 -10.99 0.03 -47.66
N ASN A 171 -12.00 -0.32 -46.86
CA ASN A 171 -13.13 -1.16 -47.32
C ASN A 171 -14.07 -0.44 -48.26
N LYS A 172 -14.11 0.89 -48.25
CA LYS A 172 -14.79 1.69 -49.28
C LYS A 172 -14.08 1.61 -50.65
N GLN A 173 -12.83 1.15 -50.68
CA GLN A 173 -12.03 0.99 -51.90
C GLN A 173 -11.96 -0.46 -52.40
N ALA A 174 -12.36 -1.47 -51.61
CA ALA A 174 -12.43 -2.87 -52.04
C ALA A 174 -13.42 -3.67 -51.18
N PRO A 175 -14.43 -4.36 -51.73
CA PRO A 175 -15.36 -5.23 -51.01
C PRO A 175 -14.67 -6.55 -50.67
N ILE A 176 -14.17 -6.74 -49.46
CA ILE A 176 -13.66 -8.00 -48.94
C ILE A 176 -14.64 -8.54 -47.90
N GLN A 177 -15.16 -9.76 -48.15
CA GLN A 177 -15.99 -10.49 -47.19
C GLN A 177 -15.19 -10.82 -45.92
N GLN A 178 -15.62 -10.29 -44.79
CA GLN A 178 -15.06 -10.64 -43.48
C GLN A 178 -15.88 -11.73 -42.80
N GLN A 179 -15.25 -12.88 -42.57
CA GLN A 179 -15.69 -13.83 -41.54
C GLN A 179 -15.16 -13.33 -40.16
N THR A 180 -16.07 -12.85 -39.33
CA THR A 180 -15.78 -12.46 -37.95
C THR A 180 -15.69 -13.70 -37.05
N ASN A 181 -14.49 -14.17 -36.78
CA ASN A 181 -14.23 -15.02 -35.61
C ASN A 181 -13.98 -14.11 -34.40
N GLN A 182 -15.01 -13.87 -33.59
CA GLN A 182 -14.82 -13.29 -32.26
C GLN A 182 -14.25 -14.35 -31.32
N PRO A 183 -13.10 -14.12 -30.68
CA PRO A 183 -12.66 -14.96 -29.58
C PRO A 183 -13.61 -14.73 -28.39
N LYS A 184 -14.31 -15.76 -27.95
CA LYS A 184 -15.02 -15.75 -26.66
C LYS A 184 -13.97 -15.69 -25.55
N SER A 185 -13.79 -14.52 -24.95
CA SER A 185 -13.00 -14.38 -23.73
C SER A 185 -13.74 -15.03 -22.57
N ASN A 186 -13.32 -16.24 -22.20
CA ASN A 186 -13.65 -16.87 -20.92
C ASN A 186 -12.72 -16.34 -19.83
N GLU A 187 -12.59 -15.04 -19.70
CA GLU A 187 -11.86 -14.46 -18.58
C GLU A 187 -12.71 -14.58 -17.32
N GLN A 188 -12.22 -15.39 -16.41
CA GLN A 188 -12.77 -15.49 -15.06
C GLN A 188 -12.27 -14.28 -14.28
N ASP A 189 -13.12 -13.27 -14.16
CA ASP A 189 -12.86 -12.11 -13.33
C ASP A 189 -12.92 -12.55 -11.84
N ILE A 190 -11.75 -12.59 -11.19
CA ILE A 190 -11.60 -12.96 -9.79
C ILE A 190 -12.40 -12.05 -8.84
N PHE A 191 -12.73 -10.83 -9.27
CA PHE A 191 -13.54 -9.91 -8.47
C PHE A 191 -15.03 -10.28 -8.43
N VAL A 192 -15.53 -11.06 -9.38
CA VAL A 192 -16.92 -11.57 -9.37
C VAL A 192 -17.13 -12.56 -8.22
N GLU A 193 -16.09 -13.27 -7.80
CA GLU A 193 -16.15 -14.17 -6.64
C GLU A 193 -16.30 -13.40 -5.32
N VAL A 194 -15.69 -12.24 -5.22
CA VAL A 194 -15.79 -11.37 -4.04
C VAL A 194 -17.19 -10.77 -3.91
N ASP A 195 -17.81 -10.40 -5.02
CA ASP A 195 -19.15 -9.80 -5.04
C ASP A 195 -20.25 -10.85 -4.77
N LYS A 196 -20.14 -12.05 -5.36
CA LYS A 196 -21.13 -13.13 -5.24
C LYS A 196 -20.90 -14.10 -4.07
N LYS A 197 -19.89 -13.89 -3.24
CA LYS A 197 -19.54 -14.71 -2.08
C LYS A 197 -19.44 -16.22 -2.39
N GLY A 198 -18.94 -16.60 -3.55
CA GLY A 198 -18.80 -18.01 -3.92
C GLY A 198 -17.88 -18.22 -5.11
N HIS A 199 -17.13 -19.33 -5.09
CA HIS A 199 -16.25 -19.71 -6.18
C HIS A 199 -17.05 -20.29 -7.35
N LYS A 200 -16.82 -19.80 -8.58
CA LYS A 200 -17.38 -20.38 -9.81
C LYS A 200 -16.84 -21.78 -10.12
N ILE A 201 -15.59 -22.03 -9.74
CA ILE A 201 -14.92 -23.32 -9.83
C ILE A 201 -14.65 -23.79 -8.42
N LYS A 202 -15.18 -24.97 -8.04
CA LYS A 202 -14.87 -25.56 -6.73
C LYS A 202 -13.38 -25.84 -6.66
N PRO A 203 -12.66 -25.26 -5.69
CA PRO A 203 -11.26 -25.61 -5.49
C PRO A 203 -11.12 -27.08 -5.09
N PRO A 204 -9.98 -27.72 -5.33
CA PRO A 204 -9.73 -29.08 -4.89
C PRO A 204 -9.92 -29.22 -3.38
N ASN A 205 -10.40 -30.36 -2.90
CA ASN A 205 -10.76 -30.61 -1.51
C ASN A 205 -9.62 -30.38 -0.49
N TYR A 206 -8.37 -30.36 -0.93
CA TYR A 206 -7.19 -30.08 -0.09
C TYR A 206 -6.88 -28.58 0.07
N LEU A 207 -7.67 -27.68 -0.57
CA LEU A 207 -7.55 -26.23 -0.46
C LEU A 207 -8.81 -25.55 0.11
N GLN A 208 -9.76 -26.36 0.61
CA GLN A 208 -10.95 -25.88 1.31
C GLN A 208 -10.71 -25.72 2.81
#